data_5bf5f2d36ed94388886965c52d1c0860
#
_entry.id   5bf5f2d36ed94388886965c52d1c0860
#
_cell.length_a   1.000
_cell.length_b   1.000
_cell.length_c   1.000
_cell.angle_alpha   90.00
_cell.angle_beta   90.00
_cell.angle_gamma   90.00
#
_symmetry.space_group_name_H-M   'P 1'
#
loop_
_entity.id
_entity.type
_entity.pdbx_description
1 polymer ?
#
loop_
_entity_poly.entity_id
_entity_poly.type
_entity_poly.pdbx_seq_one_letter_code
_entity_poly.pdbx_strand_id
1 'polypeptide(L)'
;MTSHDEEPNHDESKSFNYRQVIGKLLYLEKSTRPDIACAVHQCARFSANPKTKHAEAVKRIGRYLLATKDKGLIMKPDKSGLECWVDSAHASEWSNKTASNDPCTARSRMGYVIRYAGCPMHWASKMQTEIALSTTEAEYIALSQSMREVLPIMWLLQEAHDHGIPVLTNPPKIHCKVFEDNAGAIEIAKVPKMRPRTKHLNIKYHHFREEVKKGTVSIYHVGTKDQIADIFTKPLD
;
A
#
# COMPACT_ATOMS: atom_id res chain seq x y z
N MET A 1 -16.38 -24.19 35.07
CA MET A 1 -17.56 -23.51 34.51
C MET A 1 -17.09 -22.14 34.07
N THR A 2 -16.78 -21.99 32.84
CA THR A 2 -16.33 -20.72 32.25
C THR A 2 -17.50 -20.15 31.45
N SER A 3 -18.01 -19.03 31.92
CA SER A 3 -19.05 -18.27 31.29
C SER A 3 -18.60 -17.81 29.88
N HIS A 4 -19.27 -18.30 28.86
CA HIS A 4 -19.26 -17.72 27.54
C HIS A 4 -19.97 -16.36 27.66
N ASP A 5 -19.21 -15.27 27.60
CA ASP A 5 -19.75 -13.96 27.33
C ASP A 5 -20.23 -13.94 25.87
N GLU A 6 -21.47 -14.36 25.64
CA GLU A 6 -22.20 -14.06 24.41
C GLU A 6 -22.44 -12.54 24.39
N GLU A 7 -21.64 -11.82 23.57
CA GLU A 7 -21.97 -10.43 23.25
C GLU A 7 -23.42 -10.38 22.72
N PRO A 8 -24.26 -9.45 23.21
CA PRO A 8 -25.64 -9.33 22.79
C PRO A 8 -25.67 -9.08 21.26
N ASN A 9 -26.32 -9.98 20.57
CA ASN A 9 -26.46 -10.00 19.10
C ASN A 9 -27.45 -8.91 18.66
N HIS A 10 -27.16 -7.64 18.93
CA HIS A 10 -27.84 -6.52 18.31
C HIS A 10 -27.20 -6.31 16.93
N ASP A 11 -27.81 -6.93 15.95
CA ASP A 11 -27.40 -6.97 14.53
C ASP A 11 -27.53 -5.56 13.91
N GLU A 12 -26.69 -4.63 14.35
CA GLU A 12 -26.57 -3.29 13.74
C GLU A 12 -26.02 -3.34 12.31
N SER A 13 -25.51 -4.51 11.87
CA SER A 13 -25.16 -4.75 10.49
C SER A 13 -26.37 -4.62 9.57
N LYS A 14 -27.60 -4.76 10.11
CA LYS A 14 -28.88 -4.55 9.42
C LYS A 14 -29.26 -3.08 9.23
N SER A 15 -28.60 -2.13 9.90
CA SER A 15 -28.92 -0.71 9.79
C SER A 15 -28.59 -0.12 8.42
N PHE A 16 -27.68 -0.73 7.66
CA PHE A 16 -27.32 -0.38 6.28
C PHE A 16 -26.70 -1.57 5.54
N ASN A 17 -26.73 -1.54 4.21
CA ASN A 17 -26.07 -2.57 3.40
C ASN A 17 -24.55 -2.40 3.44
N TYR A 18 -23.88 -3.13 4.35
CA TYR A 18 -22.45 -3.06 4.58
C TYR A 18 -21.63 -3.20 3.29
N ARG A 19 -21.92 -4.23 2.48
CA ARG A 19 -21.17 -4.49 1.23
C ARG A 19 -21.33 -3.35 0.22
N GLN A 20 -22.54 -2.80 0.10
CA GLN A 20 -22.80 -1.68 -0.80
C GLN A 20 -22.02 -0.42 -0.35
N VAL A 21 -21.99 -0.13 0.96
CA VAL A 21 -21.25 1.02 1.50
C VAL A 21 -19.77 0.83 1.29
N ILE A 22 -19.21 -0.36 1.57
CA ILE A 22 -17.80 -0.67 1.29
C ILE A 22 -17.48 -0.46 -0.20
N GLY A 23 -18.34 -0.91 -1.13
CA GLY A 23 -18.14 -0.68 -2.56
C GLY A 23 -18.03 0.82 -2.93
N LYS A 24 -18.90 1.65 -2.34
CA LYS A 24 -18.85 3.12 -2.53
C LYS A 24 -17.56 3.72 -1.95
N LEU A 25 -17.13 3.26 -0.78
CA LEU A 25 -15.91 3.72 -0.14
C LEU A 25 -14.65 3.31 -0.93
N LEU A 26 -14.62 2.08 -1.48
CA LEU A 26 -13.55 1.60 -2.37
C LEU A 26 -13.46 2.45 -3.64
N TYR A 27 -14.58 2.84 -4.23
CA TYR A 27 -14.59 3.75 -5.37
C TYR A 27 -14.02 5.12 -4.99
N LEU A 28 -14.46 5.67 -3.86
CA LEU A 28 -14.03 6.99 -3.40
C LEU A 28 -12.52 7.03 -3.07
N GLU A 29 -12.03 6.00 -2.36
CA GLU A 29 -10.60 5.91 -2.01
C GLU A 29 -9.72 5.80 -3.25
N LYS A 30 -10.15 5.05 -4.26
CA LYS A 30 -9.43 4.89 -5.53
C LYS A 30 -9.44 6.15 -6.39
N SER A 31 -10.47 6.97 -6.28
CA SER A 31 -10.65 8.12 -7.16
C SER A 31 -10.00 9.39 -6.61
N THR A 32 -10.30 9.75 -5.35
CA THR A 32 -9.95 11.09 -4.82
C THR A 32 -9.55 11.12 -3.34
N ARG A 33 -9.70 10.02 -2.61
CA ARG A 33 -9.48 9.99 -1.15
C ARG A 33 -8.51 8.86 -0.74
N PRO A 34 -7.21 8.97 -1.11
CA PRO A 34 -6.18 8.01 -0.70
C PRO A 34 -6.05 7.89 0.82
N ASP A 35 -6.36 8.91 1.56
CA ASP A 35 -6.30 9.01 3.01
C ASP A 35 -7.18 7.98 3.74
N ILE A 36 -8.27 7.51 3.13
CA ILE A 36 -9.12 6.46 3.72
C ILE A 36 -8.77 5.04 3.24
N ALA A 37 -7.80 4.87 2.35
CA ALA A 37 -7.52 3.59 1.70
C ALA A 37 -7.22 2.47 2.71
N CYS A 38 -6.35 2.71 3.69
CA CYS A 38 -6.02 1.72 4.72
C CYS A 38 -7.28 1.27 5.51
N ALA A 39 -8.06 2.22 6.00
CA ALA A 39 -9.26 1.94 6.80
C ALA A 39 -10.35 1.22 5.98
N VAL A 40 -10.58 1.63 4.73
CA VAL A 40 -11.56 1.00 3.84
C VAL A 40 -11.17 -0.43 3.51
N HIS A 41 -9.92 -0.67 3.13
CA HIS A 41 -9.42 -2.02 2.82
C HIS A 41 -9.47 -2.93 4.06
N GLN A 42 -9.22 -2.39 5.25
CA GLN A 42 -9.37 -3.14 6.48
C GLN A 42 -10.82 -3.55 6.74
N CYS A 43 -11.78 -2.65 6.57
CA CYS A 43 -13.20 -2.96 6.68
C CYS A 43 -13.67 -3.93 5.58
N ALA A 44 -13.16 -3.81 4.36
CA ALA A 44 -13.54 -4.64 3.23
C ALA A 44 -13.28 -6.14 3.45
N ARG A 45 -12.29 -6.52 4.26
CA ARG A 45 -11.99 -7.91 4.64
C ARG A 45 -13.19 -8.63 5.26
N PHE A 46 -14.08 -7.90 5.92
CA PHE A 46 -15.20 -8.44 6.66
C PHE A 46 -16.53 -8.35 5.90
N SER A 47 -16.50 -8.04 4.60
CA SER A 47 -17.73 -7.86 3.77
C SER A 47 -18.60 -9.11 3.63
N ALA A 48 -18.03 -10.32 3.83
CA ALA A 48 -18.78 -11.57 3.76
C ALA A 48 -19.61 -11.81 5.05
N ASN A 49 -19.07 -11.44 6.21
CA ASN A 49 -19.72 -11.63 7.52
C ASN A 49 -19.36 -10.45 8.46
N PRO A 50 -19.98 -9.28 8.26
CA PRO A 50 -19.72 -8.10 9.08
C PRO A 50 -20.34 -8.28 10.47
N LYS A 51 -19.59 -7.89 11.51
CA LYS A 51 -20.07 -7.79 12.90
C LYS A 51 -20.33 -6.33 13.24
N THR A 52 -20.99 -6.06 14.38
CA THR A 52 -21.29 -4.71 14.90
C THR A 52 -20.05 -3.81 14.92
N LYS A 53 -18.93 -4.28 15.44
CA LYS A 53 -17.67 -3.53 15.46
C LYS A 53 -17.18 -3.10 14.05
N HIS A 54 -17.45 -3.92 13.03
CA HIS A 54 -17.08 -3.56 11.65
C HIS A 54 -18.01 -2.47 11.10
N ALA A 55 -19.30 -2.53 11.44
CA ALA A 55 -20.26 -1.49 11.08
C ALA A 55 -19.91 -0.14 11.74
N GLU A 56 -19.49 -0.15 13.00
CA GLU A 56 -19.02 1.04 13.71
C GLU A 56 -17.75 1.63 13.07
N ALA A 57 -16.80 0.79 12.65
CA ALA A 57 -15.62 1.24 11.93
C ALA A 57 -15.99 1.94 10.61
N VAL A 58 -16.94 1.40 9.84
CA VAL A 58 -17.46 2.03 8.62
C VAL A 58 -18.14 3.37 8.93
N LYS A 59 -18.95 3.43 10.01
CA LYS A 59 -19.58 4.69 10.47
C LYS A 59 -18.49 5.73 10.86
N ARG A 60 -17.36 5.29 11.46
CA ARG A 60 -16.22 6.19 11.75
C ARG A 60 -15.62 6.78 10.47
N ILE A 61 -15.41 5.96 9.43
CA ILE A 61 -14.96 6.46 8.12
C ILE A 61 -15.95 7.48 7.58
N GLY A 62 -17.26 7.22 7.67
CA GLY A 62 -18.30 8.18 7.25
C GLY A 62 -18.23 9.51 7.99
N ARG A 63 -18.03 9.50 9.32
CA ARG A 63 -17.85 10.73 10.12
C ARG A 63 -16.58 11.50 9.72
N TYR A 64 -15.48 10.79 9.48
CA TYR A 64 -14.23 11.39 9.00
C TYR A 64 -14.44 12.08 7.63
N LEU A 65 -15.10 11.40 6.69
CA LEU A 65 -15.41 11.97 5.38
C LEU A 65 -16.31 13.22 5.48
N LEU A 66 -17.31 13.20 6.36
CA LEU A 66 -18.18 14.35 6.60
C LEU A 66 -17.40 15.55 7.17
N ALA A 67 -16.50 15.30 8.11
CA ALA A 67 -15.64 16.33 8.69
C ALA A 67 -14.56 16.86 7.73
N THR A 68 -14.25 16.11 6.67
CA THR A 68 -13.21 16.45 5.69
C THR A 68 -13.75 16.56 4.26
N LYS A 69 -15.06 16.85 4.10
CA LYS A 69 -15.72 16.91 2.79
C LYS A 69 -15.10 17.93 1.84
N ASP A 70 -14.54 19.01 2.38
CA ASP A 70 -13.92 20.10 1.64
C ASP A 70 -12.41 19.86 1.36
N LYS A 71 -11.88 18.71 1.81
CA LYS A 71 -10.50 18.31 1.52
C LYS A 71 -10.46 17.37 0.30
N GLY A 72 -9.45 17.56 -0.54
CA GLY A 72 -9.25 16.75 -1.74
C GLY A 72 -7.78 16.66 -2.11
N LEU A 73 -7.48 16.01 -3.23
CA LEU A 73 -6.14 15.95 -3.77
C LEU A 73 -5.75 17.29 -4.38
N ILE A 74 -4.55 17.74 -4.03
CA ILE A 74 -3.96 18.92 -4.66
C ILE A 74 -3.11 18.46 -5.84
N MET A 75 -3.55 18.80 -7.05
CA MET A 75 -2.83 18.52 -8.30
C MET A 75 -2.04 19.77 -8.71
N LYS A 76 -0.83 19.90 -8.17
CA LYS A 76 0.10 20.99 -8.48
C LYS A 76 1.38 20.41 -9.08
N PRO A 77 1.47 20.31 -10.42
CA PRO A 77 2.63 19.71 -11.07
C PRO A 77 3.93 20.46 -10.77
N ASP A 78 5.00 19.69 -10.58
CA ASP A 78 6.38 20.15 -10.42
C ASP A 78 7.35 19.39 -11.35
N LYS A 79 8.65 19.53 -11.13
CA LYS A 79 9.68 18.88 -11.95
C LYS A 79 10.24 17.57 -11.35
N SER A 80 9.57 16.97 -10.37
CA SER A 80 10.11 15.80 -9.66
C SER A 80 10.16 14.51 -10.51
N GLY A 81 9.45 14.47 -11.63
CA GLY A 81 9.39 13.28 -12.50
C GLY A 81 8.52 12.17 -11.91
N LEU A 82 8.90 10.91 -12.17
CA LEU A 82 8.20 9.73 -11.65
C LEU A 82 8.82 9.28 -10.32
N GLU A 83 7.99 9.18 -9.30
CA GLU A 83 8.37 8.76 -7.94
C GLU A 83 7.43 7.68 -7.44
N CYS A 84 7.97 6.75 -6.65
CA CYS A 84 7.20 5.74 -5.93
C CYS A 84 7.64 5.72 -4.46
N TRP A 85 6.70 5.86 -3.55
CA TRP A 85 6.93 5.74 -2.11
C TRP A 85 6.28 4.45 -1.66
N VAL A 86 7.01 3.62 -0.89
CA VAL A 86 6.54 2.30 -0.51
C VAL A 86 6.83 2.02 0.96
N ASP A 87 5.91 1.35 1.64
CA ASP A 87 6.00 0.97 3.05
C ASP A 87 5.29 -0.37 3.31
N SER A 88 5.68 -1.05 4.38
CA SER A 88 5.02 -2.27 4.84
C SER A 88 4.94 -2.36 6.36
N ALA A 89 3.76 -2.57 6.89
CA ALA A 89 3.55 -2.87 8.30
C ALA A 89 3.62 -4.40 8.53
N HIS A 90 4.76 -4.89 9.00
CA HIS A 90 5.02 -6.31 9.23
C HIS A 90 4.11 -6.87 10.34
N ALA A 91 3.17 -7.76 9.97
CA ALA A 91 2.27 -8.48 10.87
C ALA A 91 1.68 -7.62 12.02
N SER A 92 1.45 -6.32 11.76
CA SER A 92 1.11 -5.33 12.78
C SER A 92 -0.22 -5.60 13.51
N GLU A 93 -1.09 -6.41 12.93
CA GLU A 93 -2.39 -6.76 13.48
C GLU A 93 -2.39 -8.13 14.18
N TRP A 94 -1.27 -8.85 14.13
CA TRP A 94 -1.16 -10.19 14.70
C TRP A 94 -1.02 -10.17 16.21
N SER A 95 -1.77 -11.01 16.89
CA SER A 95 -1.59 -11.31 18.30
C SER A 95 -1.97 -12.76 18.60
N ASN A 96 -1.33 -13.37 19.59
CA ASN A 96 -1.64 -14.73 20.04
C ASN A 96 -3.13 -14.90 20.41
N LYS A 97 -3.79 -13.83 20.91
CA LYS A 97 -5.19 -13.86 21.33
C LYS A 97 -6.18 -13.91 20.17
N THR A 98 -5.80 -13.36 19.01
CA THR A 98 -6.70 -13.20 17.85
C THR A 98 -6.31 -14.08 16.67
N ALA A 99 -5.13 -14.69 16.70
CA ALA A 99 -4.57 -15.47 15.59
C ALA A 99 -5.48 -16.63 15.14
N SER A 100 -6.14 -17.31 16.08
CA SER A 100 -7.08 -18.41 15.77
C SER A 100 -8.36 -17.92 15.06
N ASN A 101 -8.80 -16.69 15.36
CA ASN A 101 -10.02 -16.12 14.82
C ASN A 101 -9.82 -15.40 13.48
N ASP A 102 -8.63 -14.85 13.27
CA ASP A 102 -8.25 -14.18 12.01
C ASP A 102 -6.79 -14.48 11.66
N PRO A 103 -6.50 -15.66 11.07
CA PRO A 103 -5.15 -16.04 10.66
C PRO A 103 -4.51 -15.08 9.64
N CYS A 104 -5.34 -14.32 8.92
CA CYS A 104 -4.86 -13.34 7.93
C CYS A 104 -4.07 -12.19 8.56
N THR A 105 -4.19 -11.96 9.88
CA THR A 105 -3.42 -10.94 10.60
C THR A 105 -1.91 -11.24 10.65
N ALA A 106 -1.49 -12.49 10.40
CA ALA A 106 -0.08 -12.86 10.24
C ALA A 106 0.55 -12.28 8.95
N ARG A 107 -0.26 -11.87 7.97
CA ARG A 107 0.22 -11.22 6.75
C ARG A 107 0.49 -9.76 7.00
N SER A 108 1.54 -9.25 6.39
CA SER A 108 1.87 -7.84 6.44
C SER A 108 0.95 -7.02 5.54
N ARG A 109 0.68 -5.78 5.93
CA ARG A 109 0.02 -4.81 5.08
C ARG A 109 1.08 -4.04 4.31
N MET A 110 0.89 -3.89 3.01
CA MET A 110 1.74 -3.05 2.18
C MET A 110 0.98 -1.84 1.67
N GLY A 111 1.70 -0.75 1.49
CA GLY A 111 1.20 0.48 0.93
C GLY A 111 2.18 1.12 -0.02
N TYR A 112 1.67 1.78 -1.05
CA TYR A 112 2.50 2.60 -1.93
C TYR A 112 1.69 3.74 -2.52
N VAL A 113 2.40 4.78 -2.93
CA VAL A 113 1.88 5.85 -3.78
C VAL A 113 2.87 6.15 -4.90
N ILE A 114 2.36 6.19 -6.13
CA ILE A 114 3.10 6.59 -7.33
C ILE A 114 2.70 8.01 -7.64
N ARG A 115 3.70 8.87 -7.79
CA ARG A 115 3.54 10.29 -8.13
C ARG A 115 4.24 10.58 -9.45
N TYR A 116 3.65 11.45 -10.24
CA TYR A 116 4.29 12.01 -11.42
C TYR A 116 4.19 13.53 -11.37
N ALA A 117 5.32 14.19 -11.56
CA ALA A 117 5.38 15.66 -11.41
C ALA A 117 4.84 16.14 -10.04
N GLY A 118 5.13 15.43 -8.95
CA GLY A 118 4.62 15.74 -7.62
C GLY A 118 3.15 15.38 -7.37
N CYS A 119 2.38 15.03 -8.41
CA CYS A 119 0.97 14.72 -8.30
C CYS A 119 0.75 13.21 -8.09
N PRO A 120 -0.09 12.78 -7.12
CA PRO A 120 -0.42 11.38 -6.94
C PRO A 120 -1.23 10.86 -8.14
N MET A 121 -0.79 9.75 -8.73
CA MET A 121 -1.42 9.11 -9.88
C MET A 121 -2.07 7.78 -9.51
N HIS A 122 -1.38 7.00 -8.67
CA HIS A 122 -1.83 5.67 -8.29
C HIS A 122 -1.36 5.34 -6.88
N TRP A 123 -2.22 4.68 -6.10
CA TRP A 123 -1.92 4.26 -4.73
C TRP A 123 -2.63 2.97 -4.37
N ALA A 124 -2.13 2.28 -3.38
CA ALA A 124 -2.79 1.10 -2.84
C ALA A 124 -2.46 0.87 -1.37
N SER A 125 -3.43 0.28 -0.66
CA SER A 125 -3.26 -0.37 0.61
C SER A 125 -3.77 -1.80 0.47
N LYS A 126 -2.90 -2.81 0.67
CA LYS A 126 -3.24 -4.23 0.44
C LYS A 126 -2.58 -5.12 1.48
N MET A 127 -3.23 -6.24 1.84
CA MET A 127 -2.55 -7.32 2.55
C MET A 127 -1.65 -8.08 1.57
N GLN A 128 -0.45 -8.44 2.02
CA GLN A 128 0.43 -9.32 1.25
C GLN A 128 -0.20 -10.70 1.10
N THR A 129 0.11 -11.39 0.01
CA THR A 129 -0.41 -12.73 -0.26
C THR A 129 0.31 -13.82 0.54
N GLU A 130 1.53 -13.54 0.97
CA GLU A 130 2.40 -14.43 1.73
C GLU A 130 2.70 -13.85 3.11
N ILE A 131 3.12 -14.72 4.04
CA ILE A 131 3.58 -14.30 5.36
C ILE A 131 5.06 -14.00 5.25
N ALA A 132 5.45 -12.77 5.53
CA ALA A 132 6.85 -12.38 5.63
C ALA A 132 7.41 -12.81 7.00
N LEU A 133 8.63 -13.33 7.02
CA LEU A 133 9.30 -13.79 8.24
C LEU A 133 10.10 -12.70 8.96
N SER A 134 10.20 -11.52 8.35
CA SER A 134 10.88 -10.36 8.93
C SER A 134 10.34 -9.05 8.35
N THR A 135 10.61 -7.93 9.03
CA THR A 135 10.29 -6.59 8.51
C THR A 135 10.96 -6.35 7.16
N THR A 136 12.25 -6.67 7.03
CA THR A 136 12.99 -6.55 5.77
C THR A 136 12.35 -7.32 4.62
N GLU A 137 11.85 -8.53 4.89
CA GLU A 137 11.16 -9.32 3.88
C GLU A 137 9.83 -8.70 3.49
N ALA A 138 9.04 -8.22 4.47
CA ALA A 138 7.79 -7.54 4.22
C ALA A 138 7.98 -6.30 3.35
N GLU A 139 9.00 -5.47 3.65
CA GLU A 139 9.35 -4.29 2.86
C GLU A 139 9.81 -4.67 1.44
N TYR A 140 10.66 -5.70 1.31
CA TYR A 140 11.10 -6.13 -0.01
C TYR A 140 9.96 -6.69 -0.87
N ILE A 141 8.98 -7.39 -0.27
CA ILE A 141 7.76 -7.83 -0.96
C ILE A 141 6.94 -6.61 -1.40
N ALA A 142 6.76 -5.61 -0.53
CA ALA A 142 6.04 -4.38 -0.85
C ALA A 142 6.71 -3.62 -2.00
N LEU A 143 8.02 -3.47 -1.95
CA LEU A 143 8.84 -2.88 -3.02
C LEU A 143 8.63 -3.63 -4.35
N SER A 144 8.72 -4.96 -4.36
CA SER A 144 8.50 -5.76 -5.55
C SER A 144 7.07 -5.61 -6.11
N GLN A 145 6.07 -5.55 -5.24
CA GLN A 145 4.67 -5.40 -5.68
C GLN A 145 4.42 -4.00 -6.26
N SER A 146 4.99 -2.94 -5.68
CA SER A 146 4.87 -1.59 -6.23
C SER A 146 5.53 -1.47 -7.60
N MET A 147 6.63 -2.18 -7.84
CA MET A 147 7.31 -2.17 -9.14
C MET A 147 6.48 -2.80 -10.27
N ARG A 148 5.52 -3.68 -9.97
CA ARG A 148 4.58 -4.20 -10.97
C ARG A 148 3.66 -3.13 -11.55
N GLU A 149 3.41 -2.07 -10.79
CA GLU A 149 2.62 -0.92 -11.24
C GLU A 149 3.52 0.17 -11.84
N VAL A 150 4.71 0.36 -11.27
CA VAL A 150 5.68 1.38 -11.75
C VAL A 150 6.19 1.07 -13.15
N LEU A 151 6.60 -0.18 -13.41
CA LEU A 151 7.22 -0.52 -14.69
C LEU A 151 6.29 -0.31 -15.89
N PRO A 152 5.01 -0.72 -15.87
CA PRO A 152 4.07 -0.38 -16.94
C PRO A 152 3.88 1.13 -17.14
N ILE A 153 3.85 1.91 -16.06
CA ILE A 153 3.76 3.38 -16.15
C ILE A 153 5.02 3.95 -16.82
N MET A 154 6.21 3.45 -16.48
CA MET A 154 7.46 3.85 -17.12
C MET A 154 7.44 3.55 -18.62
N TRP A 155 6.96 2.38 -19.03
CA TRP A 155 6.85 2.02 -20.44
C TRP A 155 5.87 2.92 -21.18
N LEU A 156 4.72 3.20 -20.59
CA LEU A 156 3.73 4.13 -21.17
C LEU A 156 4.32 5.53 -21.35
N LEU A 157 5.03 6.06 -20.33
CA LEU A 157 5.68 7.36 -20.41
C LEU A 157 6.80 7.38 -21.46
N GLN A 158 7.55 6.29 -21.61
CA GLN A 158 8.57 6.16 -22.63
C GLN A 158 7.96 6.17 -24.03
N GLU A 159 6.90 5.39 -24.24
CA GLU A 159 6.16 5.36 -25.51
C GLU A 159 5.59 6.73 -25.86
N ALA A 160 4.99 7.43 -24.90
CA ALA A 160 4.50 8.79 -25.08
C ALA A 160 5.63 9.76 -25.50
N HIS A 161 6.80 9.65 -24.84
CA HIS A 161 7.99 10.44 -25.21
C HIS A 161 8.45 10.16 -26.63
N ASP A 162 8.55 8.89 -27.00
CA ASP A 162 9.01 8.46 -28.33
C ASP A 162 8.06 8.90 -29.45
N HIS A 163 6.78 9.15 -29.11
CA HIS A 163 5.78 9.74 -30.01
C HIS A 163 5.72 11.28 -29.94
N GLY A 164 6.68 11.92 -29.31
CA GLY A 164 6.79 13.39 -29.25
C GLY A 164 5.87 14.07 -28.25
N ILE A 165 5.21 13.32 -27.36
CA ILE A 165 4.44 13.90 -26.25
C ILE A 165 5.43 14.39 -25.21
N PRO A 166 5.35 15.67 -24.77
CA PRO A 166 6.25 16.18 -23.75
C PRO A 166 5.99 15.52 -22.40
N VAL A 167 6.97 14.73 -21.94
CA VAL A 167 6.96 14.10 -20.62
C VAL A 167 8.18 14.55 -19.82
N LEU A 168 8.05 14.58 -18.49
CA LEU A 168 9.19 14.87 -17.62
C LEU A 168 10.11 13.65 -17.61
N THR A 169 11.25 13.78 -18.29
CA THR A 169 12.28 12.75 -18.36
C THR A 169 13.60 13.30 -17.82
N ASN A 170 14.43 12.41 -17.30
CA ASN A 170 15.87 12.64 -17.29
C ASN A 170 16.42 12.02 -18.58
N PRO A 171 16.66 12.84 -19.64
CA PRO A 171 17.05 12.28 -20.94
C PRO A 171 18.25 11.31 -20.81
N PRO A 172 18.31 10.24 -21.60
CA PRO A 172 17.39 9.88 -22.70
C PRO A 172 16.27 8.91 -22.33
N LYS A 173 16.10 8.53 -21.06
CA LYS A 173 15.12 7.51 -20.65
C LYS A 173 14.27 7.97 -19.47
N ILE A 174 13.06 7.43 -19.40
CA ILE A 174 12.22 7.58 -18.20
C ILE A 174 12.92 6.93 -17.01
N HIS A 175 12.98 7.67 -15.92
CA HIS A 175 13.62 7.23 -14.67
C HIS A 175 12.60 7.35 -13.53
N CYS A 176 12.56 6.31 -12.67
CA CYS A 176 11.75 6.31 -11.45
C CYS A 176 12.62 6.38 -10.20
N LYS A 177 12.31 7.31 -9.29
CA LYS A 177 12.86 7.36 -7.95
C LYS A 177 11.94 6.60 -6.99
N VAL A 178 12.48 5.64 -6.27
CA VAL A 178 11.74 4.86 -5.28
C VAL A 178 12.24 5.19 -3.89
N PHE A 179 11.33 5.46 -2.96
CA PHE A 179 11.63 5.83 -1.58
C PHE A 179 11.19 4.71 -0.64
N GLU A 180 12.15 4.17 0.11
CA GLU A 180 12.03 3.03 1.01
C GLU A 180 12.75 3.36 2.32
N ASP A 181 12.19 3.03 3.47
CA ASP A 181 12.84 3.35 4.76
C ASP A 181 13.64 2.17 5.36
N ASN A 182 13.51 0.96 4.82
CA ASN A 182 14.23 -0.21 5.28
C ASN A 182 15.55 -0.41 4.51
N ALA A 183 16.67 -0.13 5.17
CA ALA A 183 18.01 -0.29 4.59
C ALA A 183 18.30 -1.73 4.12
N GLY A 184 17.74 -2.75 4.80
CA GLY A 184 17.90 -4.16 4.43
C GLY A 184 17.19 -4.49 3.12
N ALA A 185 15.97 -3.97 2.91
CA ALA A 185 15.21 -4.14 1.67
C ALA A 185 15.93 -3.47 0.50
N ILE A 186 16.46 -2.25 0.72
CA ILE A 186 17.26 -1.52 -0.27
C ILE A 186 18.52 -2.31 -0.65
N GLU A 187 19.21 -2.87 0.33
CA GLU A 187 20.42 -3.66 0.07
C GLU A 187 20.09 -4.91 -0.77
N ILE A 188 19.02 -5.65 -0.44
CA ILE A 188 18.59 -6.82 -1.22
C ILE A 188 18.25 -6.42 -2.66
N ALA A 189 17.65 -5.26 -2.87
CA ALA A 189 17.31 -4.78 -4.21
C ALA A 189 18.54 -4.43 -5.06
N LYS A 190 19.57 -3.85 -4.45
CA LYS A 190 20.79 -3.38 -5.13
C LYS A 190 21.85 -4.47 -5.35
N VAL A 191 21.94 -5.43 -4.42
CA VAL A 191 23.03 -6.44 -4.44
C VAL A 191 22.57 -7.71 -5.16
N PRO A 192 23.25 -8.17 -6.23
CA PRO A 192 22.86 -9.35 -7.00
C PRO A 192 23.11 -10.68 -6.25
N LYS A 193 23.81 -10.68 -5.14
CA LYS A 193 24.14 -11.92 -4.39
C LYS A 193 22.98 -12.32 -3.48
N MET A 194 22.47 -13.53 -3.66
CA MET A 194 21.60 -14.18 -2.68
C MET A 194 22.42 -14.47 -1.40
N ARG A 195 22.01 -13.87 -0.30
CA ARG A 195 22.57 -14.20 1.03
C ARG A 195 21.86 -15.43 1.58
N PRO A 196 22.52 -16.27 2.41
CA PRO A 196 21.90 -17.44 3.03
C PRO A 196 20.58 -17.13 3.74
N ARG A 197 20.48 -15.94 4.37
CA ARG A 197 19.28 -15.47 5.09
C ARG A 197 18.13 -15.04 4.18
N THR A 198 18.35 -14.86 2.88
CA THR A 198 17.33 -14.40 1.92
C THR A 198 17.02 -15.44 0.84
N LYS A 199 17.54 -16.67 0.98
CA LYS A 199 17.29 -17.76 0.03
C LYS A 199 15.80 -18.13 -0.11
N HIS A 200 15.02 -17.91 0.93
CA HIS A 200 13.59 -18.20 0.95
C HIS A 200 12.76 -17.17 0.19
N LEU A 201 13.33 -15.98 -0.12
CA LEU A 201 12.65 -15.00 -0.95
C LEU A 201 12.42 -15.55 -2.35
N ASN A 202 11.17 -15.60 -2.73
CA ASN A 202 10.75 -16.18 -3.99
C ASN A 202 11.33 -15.37 -5.18
N ILE A 203 11.83 -16.05 -6.20
CA ILE A 203 12.39 -15.45 -7.43
C ILE A 203 11.44 -14.41 -8.04
N LYS A 204 10.13 -14.61 -7.92
CA LYS A 204 9.12 -13.66 -8.40
C LYS A 204 9.26 -12.22 -7.85
N TYR A 205 9.91 -12.06 -6.70
CA TYR A 205 10.14 -10.75 -6.09
C TYR A 205 11.39 -10.04 -6.60
N HIS A 206 12.20 -10.69 -7.43
CA HIS A 206 13.43 -10.11 -7.96
C HIS A 206 13.30 -9.50 -9.36
N HIS A 207 12.10 -9.51 -9.96
CA HIS A 207 11.86 -9.12 -11.36
C HIS A 207 12.32 -7.69 -11.70
N PHE A 208 12.27 -6.76 -10.74
CA PHE A 208 12.62 -5.36 -10.95
C PHE A 208 14.13 -5.06 -10.79
N ARG A 209 14.92 -6.01 -10.27
CA ARG A 209 16.35 -5.80 -10.00
C ARG A 209 17.16 -5.47 -11.25
N GLU A 210 16.72 -5.97 -12.38
CA GLU A 210 17.35 -5.65 -13.68
C GLU A 210 17.24 -4.15 -13.98
N GLU A 211 16.08 -3.54 -13.71
CA GLU A 211 15.87 -2.11 -13.91
C GLU A 211 16.67 -1.26 -12.91
N VAL A 212 16.84 -1.74 -11.68
CA VAL A 212 17.75 -1.10 -10.71
C VAL A 212 19.20 -1.16 -11.20
N LYS A 213 19.64 -2.31 -11.74
CA LYS A 213 20.98 -2.49 -12.30
C LYS A 213 21.23 -1.62 -13.53
N LYS A 214 20.22 -1.45 -14.40
CA LYS A 214 20.30 -0.56 -15.58
C LYS A 214 20.28 0.92 -15.20
N GLY A 215 19.93 1.27 -13.95
CA GLY A 215 19.80 2.63 -13.47
C GLY A 215 18.53 3.35 -13.92
N THR A 216 17.55 2.65 -14.50
CA THR A 216 16.23 3.20 -14.85
C THR A 216 15.34 3.34 -13.61
N VAL A 217 15.60 2.56 -12.56
CA VAL A 217 15.00 2.68 -11.24
C VAL A 217 16.11 2.93 -10.22
N SER A 218 15.98 3.99 -9.43
CA SER A 218 16.90 4.27 -8.31
C SER A 218 16.16 4.24 -6.99
N ILE A 219 16.69 3.46 -6.03
CA ILE A 219 16.08 3.32 -4.71
C ILE A 219 16.84 4.18 -3.72
N TYR A 220 16.13 5.07 -3.06
CA TYR A 220 16.63 6.01 -2.05
C TYR A 220 16.10 5.64 -0.68
N HIS A 221 16.95 5.79 0.32
CA HIS A 221 16.51 5.71 1.70
C HIS A 221 15.79 6.99 2.09
N VAL A 222 14.64 6.85 2.77
CA VAL A 222 13.88 7.93 3.39
C VAL A 222 13.75 7.67 4.88
N GLY A 223 13.72 8.71 5.70
CA GLY A 223 13.44 8.56 7.12
C GLY A 223 11.99 8.15 7.35
N THR A 224 11.73 7.29 8.34
CA THR A 224 10.35 6.81 8.63
C THR A 224 9.37 7.97 8.89
N LYS A 225 9.84 9.09 9.44
CA LYS A 225 8.97 10.28 9.65
C LYS A 225 8.56 10.99 8.36
N ASP A 226 9.34 10.80 7.29
CA ASP A 226 9.12 11.43 6.00
C ASP A 226 8.48 10.45 5.00
N GLN A 227 8.18 9.21 5.43
CA GLN A 227 7.58 8.17 4.60
C GLN A 227 6.10 8.44 4.36
N ILE A 228 5.76 8.99 3.20
CA ILE A 228 4.37 9.32 2.86
C ILE A 228 3.49 8.10 2.61
N ALA A 229 4.08 6.92 2.37
CA ALA A 229 3.32 5.69 2.19
C ALA A 229 2.79 5.09 3.51
N ASP A 230 3.22 5.59 4.67
CA ASP A 230 2.74 5.19 6.00
C ASP A 230 1.21 5.26 6.13
N ILE A 231 0.56 6.23 5.48
CA ILE A 231 -0.91 6.38 5.49
C ILE A 231 -1.66 5.19 4.89
N PHE A 232 -0.97 4.36 4.10
CA PHE A 232 -1.56 3.18 3.47
C PHE A 232 -1.34 1.90 4.27
N THR A 233 -0.48 1.92 5.29
CA THR A 233 -0.12 0.75 6.10
C THR A 233 -0.53 0.91 7.55
N LYS A 234 -0.64 2.14 8.04
CA LYS A 234 -0.97 2.49 9.43
C LYS A 234 -2.32 3.21 9.50
N PRO A 235 -3.10 3.03 10.59
CA PRO A 235 -4.30 3.85 10.79
C PRO A 235 -3.90 5.32 10.97
N LEU A 236 -4.73 6.23 10.49
CA LEU A 236 -4.65 7.64 10.84
C LEU A 236 -5.19 7.84 12.26
N ASP A 237 -4.52 8.65 13.08
CA ASP A 237 -4.91 9.01 14.44
C ASP A 237 -6.22 9.82 14.49
#